data_822e9a61cc30f87af9c50d01cfc82dcf
#
_entry.id   822e9a61cc30f87af9c50d01cfc82dcf
#
_cell.length_a   1.000
_cell.length_b   1.000
_cell.length_c   1.000
_cell.angle_alpha   90.00
_cell.angle_beta   90.00
_cell.angle_gamma   90.00
#
_symmetry.space_group_name_H-M   'P 1'
#
loop_
_entity.id
_entity.type
_entity.pdbx_description
1 polymer ?
#
loop_
_entity_poly.entity_id
_entity_poly.type
_entity_poly.pdbx_seq_one_letter_code
_entity_poly.pdbx_strand_id
1 'polypeptide(L)'
;MRFDGAAGLAQKMPMLGRVVQAAPLALLLGCCLILTLPASGRTLFYILCSLSLLFLPLAMFQRLEAKPKALNLLLSFALLIFIGFRAAWLWYFPAPTDAGLFPVAFAYQLSNKIWLSALPLLLFPLWSPFRERLSPAGATLALVSASALLSMITLKAWYDAHGVRVGLGSLYATGAAYLLCAIHFSALLLFHPFRLKKWQWLGLCLLIALQFMSIVATGTRAALLVYLFVLGCALLWRFGLYQSWRTYAIAALLSVATLWLSWAAVGSRVKEAQTDLIAYSQGNADTSLGIRFSLWDAGVHAVREQPWGQSIQARDVLFHQLVKDGALNKAALIMRDVHLHNEWLEILSLQGLPGALSWLIFLLGFGVYGWKRGGFFRRFALFYIGFWLVFGLSDVLLLSPQIAMFGAMFAALGLYLAPIFDARDERTL
;
A
#
# COMPACT_ATOMS: atom_id res chain seq x y z
N MET A 1 8.95 -24.45 36.72
CA MET A 1 7.65 -24.76 36.07
C MET A 1 7.68 -24.12 34.72
N ARG A 2 7.90 -24.89 33.67
CA ARG A 2 7.67 -24.38 32.26
C ARG A 2 6.19 -24.40 32.04
N PHE A 3 5.60 -23.23 31.98
CA PHE A 3 4.19 -23.10 31.60
C PHE A 3 4.07 -23.39 30.07
N ASP A 4 3.54 -24.54 29.74
CA ASP A 4 2.98 -24.86 28.42
C ASP A 4 1.66 -24.09 28.19
N GLY A 5 1.62 -22.80 28.58
CA GLY A 5 0.42 -21.99 28.68
C GLY A 5 -0.27 -21.73 27.35
N ALA A 6 0.49 -21.59 26.24
CA ALA A 6 -0.09 -21.30 24.93
C ALA A 6 -0.83 -22.51 24.32
N ALA A 7 -0.30 -23.74 24.51
CA ALA A 7 -0.97 -24.97 24.07
C ALA A 7 -2.21 -25.27 24.89
N GLY A 8 -2.16 -25.03 26.22
CA GLY A 8 -3.30 -25.25 27.12
C GLY A 8 -4.48 -24.32 26.89
N LEU A 9 -4.25 -23.06 26.44
CA LEU A 9 -5.34 -22.11 26.15
C LEU A 9 -5.93 -22.31 24.75
N ALA A 10 -5.13 -22.69 23.75
CA ALA A 10 -5.66 -23.11 22.44
C ALA A 10 -6.64 -24.30 22.59
N GLN A 11 -6.37 -25.17 23.58
CA GLN A 11 -7.24 -26.28 23.93
C GLN A 11 -8.52 -25.81 24.69
N LYS A 12 -8.40 -24.75 25.52
CA LYS A 12 -9.52 -24.16 26.25
C LYS A 12 -10.39 -23.18 25.42
N MET A 13 -9.84 -22.63 24.32
CA MET A 13 -10.54 -21.70 23.43
C MET A 13 -10.41 -22.13 21.94
N PRO A 14 -10.99 -23.26 21.55
CA PRO A 14 -10.80 -23.80 20.19
C PRO A 14 -11.31 -22.86 19.10
N MET A 15 -12.29 -22.01 19.41
CA MET A 15 -12.86 -21.02 18.48
C MET A 15 -11.83 -19.90 18.15
N LEU A 16 -11.14 -19.38 19.15
CA LEU A 16 -10.09 -18.36 18.95
C LEU A 16 -8.94 -18.92 18.08
N GLY A 17 -8.52 -20.15 18.34
CA GLY A 17 -7.50 -20.81 17.53
C GLY A 17 -7.90 -20.91 16.05
N ARG A 18 -9.18 -21.23 15.76
CA ARG A 18 -9.70 -21.30 14.39
C ARG A 18 -9.75 -19.91 13.72
N VAL A 19 -10.17 -18.88 14.43
CA VAL A 19 -10.22 -17.50 13.93
C VAL A 19 -8.82 -17.02 13.54
N VAL A 20 -7.81 -17.23 14.39
CA VAL A 20 -6.42 -16.85 14.11
C VAL A 20 -5.86 -17.60 12.91
N GLN A 21 -6.19 -18.89 12.78
CA GLN A 21 -5.75 -19.72 11.65
C GLN A 21 -6.34 -19.27 10.30
N ALA A 22 -7.56 -18.75 10.31
CA ALA A 22 -8.23 -18.23 9.12
C ALA A 22 -7.81 -16.79 8.75
N ALA A 23 -7.21 -16.05 9.69
CA ALA A 23 -6.92 -14.63 9.53
C ALA A 23 -6.09 -14.29 8.28
N PRO A 24 -5.01 -15.00 7.91
CA PRO A 24 -4.25 -14.68 6.71
C PRO A 24 -5.09 -14.79 5.42
N LEU A 25 -5.92 -15.82 5.31
CA LEU A 25 -6.80 -16.00 4.15
C LEU A 25 -7.92 -14.95 4.13
N ALA A 26 -8.50 -14.63 5.29
CA ALA A 26 -9.52 -13.59 5.42
C ALA A 26 -8.96 -12.21 5.08
N LEU A 27 -7.73 -11.89 5.50
CA LEU A 27 -7.05 -10.65 5.14
C LEU A 27 -6.76 -10.57 3.63
N LEU A 28 -6.27 -11.65 3.04
CA LEU A 28 -6.04 -11.70 1.59
C LEU A 28 -7.35 -11.55 0.81
N LEU A 29 -8.41 -12.25 1.24
CA LEU A 29 -9.74 -12.10 0.66
C LEU A 29 -10.24 -10.65 0.80
N GLY A 30 -10.06 -10.03 1.97
CA GLY A 30 -10.41 -8.62 2.19
C GLY A 30 -9.68 -7.68 1.24
N CYS A 31 -8.38 -7.87 1.04
CA CYS A 31 -7.59 -7.13 0.07
C CYS A 31 -8.14 -7.29 -1.37
N CYS A 32 -8.49 -8.51 -1.77
CA CYS A 32 -9.10 -8.76 -3.09
C CYS A 32 -10.48 -8.12 -3.22
N LEU A 33 -11.31 -8.21 -2.17
CA LEU A 33 -12.66 -7.65 -2.16
C LEU A 33 -12.65 -6.10 -2.19
N ILE A 34 -11.68 -5.44 -1.57
CA ILE A 34 -11.52 -3.98 -1.70
C ILE A 34 -11.34 -3.58 -3.16
N LEU A 35 -10.62 -4.39 -3.95
CA LEU A 35 -10.42 -4.15 -5.38
C LEU A 35 -11.65 -4.46 -6.23
N THR A 36 -12.41 -5.50 -5.90
CA THR A 36 -13.46 -6.03 -6.79
C THR A 36 -14.88 -5.70 -6.30
N LEU A 37 -15.13 -5.82 -5.01
CA LEU A 37 -16.42 -5.61 -4.33
C LEU A 37 -16.23 -4.75 -3.08
N PRO A 38 -16.00 -3.42 -3.21
CA PRO A 38 -15.55 -2.55 -2.12
C PRO A 38 -16.46 -2.55 -0.88
N ALA A 39 -17.78 -2.69 -1.06
CA ALA A 39 -18.72 -2.77 0.06
C ALA A 39 -18.47 -4.03 0.91
N SER A 40 -18.30 -5.18 0.26
CA SER A 40 -18.00 -6.45 0.95
C SER A 40 -16.61 -6.42 1.58
N GLY A 41 -15.61 -5.84 0.88
CA GLY A 41 -14.26 -5.65 1.41
C GLY A 41 -14.25 -4.76 2.66
N ARG A 42 -15.01 -3.66 2.65
CA ARG A 42 -15.20 -2.79 3.82
C ARG A 42 -15.85 -3.53 4.99
N THR A 43 -16.89 -4.29 4.72
CA THR A 43 -17.57 -5.09 5.77
C THR A 43 -16.60 -6.09 6.41
N LEU A 44 -15.85 -6.83 5.59
CA LEU A 44 -14.85 -7.78 6.08
C LEU A 44 -13.73 -7.09 6.86
N PHE A 45 -13.27 -5.93 6.41
CA PHE A 45 -12.29 -5.12 7.14
C PHE A 45 -12.78 -4.81 8.57
N TYR A 46 -13.98 -4.27 8.73
CA TYR A 46 -14.50 -3.94 10.07
C TYR A 46 -14.78 -5.17 10.92
N ILE A 47 -15.20 -6.29 10.34
CA ILE A 47 -15.33 -7.56 11.07
C ILE A 47 -13.96 -7.99 11.63
N LEU A 48 -12.91 -7.96 10.82
CA LEU A 48 -11.56 -8.33 11.25
C LEU A 48 -11.01 -7.37 12.32
N CYS A 49 -11.26 -6.07 12.18
CA CYS A 49 -10.90 -5.07 13.20
C CYS A 49 -11.62 -5.34 14.53
N SER A 50 -12.94 -5.62 14.50
CA SER A 50 -13.74 -5.89 15.69
C SER A 50 -13.32 -7.19 16.39
N LEU A 51 -13.07 -8.26 15.62
CA LEU A 51 -12.54 -9.51 16.18
C LEU A 51 -11.15 -9.29 16.81
N SER A 52 -10.28 -8.54 16.15
CA SER A 52 -8.96 -8.22 16.69
C SER A 52 -9.06 -7.40 17.98
N LEU A 53 -9.97 -6.42 18.04
CA LEU A 53 -10.23 -5.61 19.23
C LEU A 53 -10.73 -6.47 20.40
N LEU A 54 -11.65 -7.41 20.13
CA LEU A 54 -12.20 -8.31 21.14
C LEU A 54 -11.12 -9.20 21.77
N PHE A 55 -10.18 -9.70 20.94
CA PHE A 55 -9.17 -10.67 21.41
C PHE A 55 -7.82 -10.05 21.77
N LEU A 56 -7.56 -8.78 21.44
CA LEU A 56 -6.30 -8.10 21.72
C LEU A 56 -5.96 -8.05 23.22
N PRO A 57 -6.87 -7.72 24.16
CA PRO A 57 -6.56 -7.69 25.57
C PRO A 57 -6.06 -9.03 26.09
N LEU A 58 -6.69 -10.13 25.66
CA LEU A 58 -6.29 -11.48 26.04
C LEU A 58 -4.90 -11.82 25.48
N ALA A 59 -4.62 -11.46 24.22
CA ALA A 59 -3.31 -11.68 23.61
C ALA A 59 -2.21 -10.87 24.30
N MET A 60 -2.48 -9.62 24.66
CA MET A 60 -1.56 -8.76 25.41
C MET A 60 -1.28 -9.32 26.80
N PHE A 61 -2.31 -9.71 27.56
CA PHE A 61 -2.13 -10.28 28.89
C PHE A 61 -1.18 -11.49 28.88
N GLN A 62 -1.42 -12.43 27.98
CA GLN A 62 -0.55 -13.62 27.84
C GLN A 62 0.89 -13.29 27.46
N ARG A 63 1.09 -12.26 26.64
CA ARG A 63 2.44 -11.82 26.24
C ARG A 63 3.17 -11.03 27.32
N LEU A 64 2.47 -10.28 28.14
CA LEU A 64 3.05 -9.55 29.26
C LEU A 64 3.66 -10.53 30.28
N GLU A 65 2.98 -11.67 30.54
CA GLU A 65 3.55 -12.74 31.38
C GLU A 65 4.83 -13.35 30.77
N ALA A 66 4.91 -13.47 29.45
CA ALA A 66 6.05 -14.02 28.71
C ALA A 66 7.18 -13.02 28.40
N LYS A 67 7.11 -11.77 28.90
CA LYS A 67 7.94 -10.60 28.54
C LYS A 67 7.88 -10.27 27.05
N PRO A 68 7.25 -9.17 26.65
CA PRO A 68 7.13 -8.75 25.27
C PRO A 68 8.51 -8.50 24.66
N LYS A 69 8.69 -8.89 23.40
CA LYS A 69 9.92 -8.58 22.67
C LYS A 69 9.96 -7.06 22.43
N ALA A 70 11.09 -6.42 22.72
CA ALA A 70 11.30 -4.97 22.53
C ALA A 70 10.91 -4.51 21.12
N LEU A 71 11.08 -5.37 20.12
CA LEU A 71 10.74 -5.11 18.74
C LEU A 71 9.22 -4.97 18.52
N ASN A 72 8.39 -5.77 19.21
CA ASN A 72 6.93 -5.63 19.13
C ASN A 72 6.46 -4.32 19.78
N LEU A 73 7.08 -3.93 20.90
CA LEU A 73 6.82 -2.65 21.56
C LEU A 73 7.18 -1.48 20.67
N LEU A 74 8.35 -1.54 19.99
CA LEU A 74 8.78 -0.50 19.06
C LEU A 74 7.74 -0.25 17.94
N LEU A 75 7.29 -1.32 17.28
CA LEU A 75 6.31 -1.18 16.20
C LEU A 75 4.93 -0.74 16.73
N SER A 76 4.51 -1.27 17.89
CA SER A 76 3.26 -0.83 18.52
C SER A 76 3.29 0.65 18.86
N PHE A 77 4.41 1.15 19.39
CA PHE A 77 4.58 2.57 19.71
C PHE A 77 4.60 3.44 18.46
N ALA A 78 5.28 3.01 17.39
CA ALA A 78 5.28 3.72 16.12
C ALA A 78 3.87 3.85 15.51
N LEU A 79 3.06 2.78 15.58
CA LEU A 79 1.65 2.79 15.16
C LEU A 79 0.81 3.77 16.02
N LEU A 80 0.99 3.75 17.33
CA LEU A 80 0.27 4.64 18.23
C LEU A 80 0.61 6.11 18.00
N ILE A 81 1.89 6.45 17.76
CA ILE A 81 2.30 7.81 17.41
C ILE A 81 1.63 8.25 16.12
N PHE A 82 1.71 7.45 15.06
CA PHE A 82 1.13 7.81 13.77
C PHE A 82 -0.38 8.03 13.85
N ILE A 83 -1.11 7.07 14.38
CA ILE A 83 -2.58 7.11 14.46
C ILE A 83 -3.04 8.17 15.47
N GLY A 84 -2.37 8.25 16.61
CA GLY A 84 -2.66 9.24 17.66
C GLY A 84 -2.45 10.67 17.19
N PHE A 85 -1.36 10.95 16.47
CA PHE A 85 -1.11 12.27 15.91
C PHE A 85 -2.20 12.67 14.91
N ARG A 86 -2.60 11.79 13.99
CA ARG A 86 -3.68 12.07 13.04
C ARG A 86 -5.01 12.38 13.74
N ALA A 87 -5.32 11.62 14.78
CA ALA A 87 -6.52 11.85 15.59
C ALA A 87 -6.45 13.20 16.32
N ALA A 88 -5.31 13.53 16.92
CA ALA A 88 -5.09 14.79 17.61
C ALA A 88 -5.17 15.99 16.66
N TRP A 89 -4.59 15.89 15.45
CA TRP A 89 -4.68 16.95 14.44
C TRP A 89 -6.13 17.23 14.04
N LEU A 90 -6.94 16.18 13.77
CA LEU A 90 -8.36 16.35 13.43
C LEU A 90 -9.21 16.88 14.59
N TRP A 91 -8.82 16.59 15.81
CA TRP A 91 -9.48 17.14 17.00
C TRP A 91 -9.13 18.62 17.22
N TYR A 92 -7.87 18.99 16.97
CA TYR A 92 -7.39 20.37 17.15
C TYR A 92 -7.91 21.32 16.07
N PHE A 93 -7.97 20.88 14.82
CA PHE A 93 -8.45 21.66 13.69
C PHE A 93 -9.89 21.23 13.32
N PRO A 94 -10.89 22.10 13.58
CA PRO A 94 -12.28 21.77 13.29
C PRO A 94 -12.54 21.62 11.79
N ALA A 95 -13.67 21.00 11.45
CA ALA A 95 -14.12 20.90 10.06
C ALA A 95 -14.29 22.30 9.44
N PRO A 96 -13.99 22.47 8.15
CA PRO A 96 -14.15 23.74 7.46
C PRO A 96 -15.62 24.19 7.45
N THR A 97 -15.85 25.48 7.43
CA THR A 97 -17.19 26.07 7.27
C THR A 97 -17.60 26.22 5.81
N ASP A 98 -16.63 26.27 4.89
CA ASP A 98 -16.90 26.25 3.45
C ASP A 98 -17.35 24.87 2.97
N ALA A 99 -18.58 24.81 2.44
CA ALA A 99 -19.16 23.57 1.92
C ALA A 99 -18.34 22.96 0.77
N GLY A 100 -17.62 23.78 -0.01
CA GLY A 100 -16.72 23.32 -1.06
C GLY A 100 -15.54 22.50 -0.56
N LEU A 101 -15.18 22.61 0.73
CA LEU A 101 -14.10 21.84 1.35
C LEU A 101 -14.57 20.59 2.10
N PHE A 102 -15.89 20.33 2.19
CA PHE A 102 -16.41 19.14 2.86
C PHE A 102 -15.89 17.81 2.27
N PRO A 103 -15.73 17.65 0.95
CA PRO A 103 -15.23 16.40 0.40
C PRO A 103 -13.85 16.02 0.95
N VAL A 104 -12.90 16.95 0.97
CA VAL A 104 -11.55 16.69 1.51
C VAL A 104 -11.59 16.51 3.02
N ALA A 105 -12.37 17.31 3.75
CA ALA A 105 -12.52 17.16 5.20
C ALA A 105 -13.13 15.80 5.57
N PHE A 106 -14.14 15.34 4.84
CA PHE A 106 -14.74 14.04 5.01
C PHE A 106 -13.73 12.91 4.71
N ALA A 107 -12.92 13.04 3.66
CA ALA A 107 -11.87 12.08 3.34
C ALA A 107 -10.86 11.93 4.49
N TYR A 108 -10.44 13.04 5.11
CA TYR A 108 -9.56 13.02 6.29
C TYR A 108 -10.21 12.32 7.49
N GLN A 109 -11.47 12.68 7.80
CA GLN A 109 -12.20 12.05 8.92
C GLN A 109 -12.40 10.56 8.69
N LEU A 110 -12.78 10.14 7.49
CA LEU A 110 -13.00 8.75 7.14
C LEU A 110 -11.70 7.94 7.18
N SER A 111 -10.62 8.48 6.59
CA SER A 111 -9.30 7.86 6.66
C SER A 111 -8.83 7.68 8.10
N ASN A 112 -9.00 8.69 8.95
CA ASN A 112 -8.61 8.57 10.36
C ASN A 112 -9.43 7.51 11.11
N LYS A 113 -10.74 7.43 10.87
CA LYS A 113 -11.61 6.35 11.43
C LYS A 113 -11.12 4.97 11.00
N ILE A 114 -10.70 4.82 9.74
CA ILE A 114 -10.15 3.56 9.22
C ILE A 114 -8.86 3.19 9.96
N TRP A 115 -7.91 4.10 10.10
CA TRP A 115 -6.64 3.84 10.78
C TRP A 115 -6.82 3.57 12.28
N LEU A 116 -7.73 4.28 12.96
CA LEU A 116 -8.10 3.99 14.35
C LEU A 116 -8.72 2.58 14.49
N SER A 117 -9.64 2.23 13.58
CA SER A 117 -10.24 0.89 13.56
C SER A 117 -9.23 -0.21 13.25
N ALA A 118 -8.21 0.08 12.42
CA ALA A 118 -7.16 -0.85 12.05
C ALA A 118 -6.13 -1.09 13.16
N LEU A 119 -6.04 -0.23 14.16
CA LEU A 119 -5.04 -0.35 15.22
C LEU A 119 -5.05 -1.73 15.91
N PRO A 120 -6.19 -2.25 16.40
CA PRO A 120 -6.22 -3.60 16.97
C PRO A 120 -5.87 -4.69 15.95
N LEU A 121 -6.25 -4.54 14.68
CA LEU A 121 -5.89 -5.47 13.61
C LEU A 121 -4.37 -5.57 13.39
N LEU A 122 -3.66 -4.45 13.48
CA LEU A 122 -2.20 -4.37 13.33
C LEU A 122 -1.47 -4.80 14.59
N LEU A 123 -2.02 -4.52 15.76
CA LEU A 123 -1.42 -4.91 17.04
C LEU A 123 -1.59 -6.41 17.33
N PHE A 124 -2.73 -6.99 16.98
CA PHE A 124 -3.05 -8.36 17.35
C PHE A 124 -1.99 -9.39 16.90
N PRO A 125 -1.47 -9.42 15.65
CA PRO A 125 -0.43 -10.36 15.26
C PRO A 125 0.92 -10.15 15.97
N LEU A 126 1.20 -8.93 16.47
CA LEU A 126 2.39 -8.63 17.26
C LEU A 126 2.32 -9.23 18.68
N TRP A 127 1.12 -9.25 19.25
CA TRP A 127 0.87 -9.67 20.63
C TRP A 127 0.28 -11.08 20.74
N SER A 128 -0.22 -11.67 19.64
CA SER A 128 -0.79 -13.01 19.66
C SER A 128 0.27 -14.08 19.92
N PRO A 129 0.05 -14.98 20.89
CA PRO A 129 0.88 -16.15 21.10
C PRO A 129 0.55 -17.29 20.13
N PHE A 130 -0.57 -17.19 19.41
CA PHE A 130 -1.04 -18.24 18.51
C PHE A 130 -0.20 -18.27 17.25
N ARG A 131 0.12 -19.51 16.80
CA ARG A 131 0.78 -19.74 15.52
C ARG A 131 -0.24 -20.22 14.51
N GLU A 132 -0.13 -19.70 13.30
CA GLU A 132 -0.98 -20.14 12.20
C GLU A 132 -0.63 -21.57 11.79
N ARG A 133 -1.65 -22.30 11.31
CA ARG A 133 -1.47 -23.65 10.74
C ARG A 133 -1.42 -23.64 9.20
N LEU A 134 -1.50 -22.46 8.58
CA LEU A 134 -1.39 -22.36 7.14
C LEU A 134 0.01 -22.79 6.69
N SER A 135 0.06 -23.74 5.78
CA SER A 135 1.35 -24.19 5.24
C SER A 135 1.95 -23.14 4.31
N PRO A 136 3.29 -23.05 4.20
CA PRO A 136 3.93 -22.16 3.22
C PRO A 136 3.45 -22.38 1.79
N ALA A 137 3.18 -23.63 1.41
CA ALA A 137 2.63 -23.97 0.09
C ALA A 137 1.21 -23.44 -0.09
N GLY A 138 0.35 -23.58 0.93
CA GLY A 138 -1.02 -23.04 0.92
C GLY A 138 -1.03 -21.52 0.84
N ALA A 139 -0.19 -20.84 1.61
CA ALA A 139 -0.05 -19.37 1.56
C ALA A 139 0.45 -18.90 0.19
N THR A 140 1.45 -19.60 -0.39
CA THR A 140 1.95 -19.30 -1.73
C THR A 140 0.85 -19.48 -2.78
N LEU A 141 0.14 -20.61 -2.74
CA LEU A 141 -0.96 -20.88 -3.67
C LEU A 141 -2.04 -19.81 -3.58
N ALA A 142 -2.45 -19.41 -2.37
CA ALA A 142 -3.47 -18.39 -2.17
C ALA A 142 -3.05 -17.03 -2.76
N LEU A 143 -1.83 -16.56 -2.51
CA LEU A 143 -1.33 -15.27 -3.04
C LEU A 143 -1.15 -15.30 -4.57
N VAL A 144 -0.63 -16.40 -5.12
CA VAL A 144 -0.49 -16.56 -6.58
C VAL A 144 -1.86 -16.60 -7.26
N SER A 145 -2.81 -17.36 -6.70
CA SER A 145 -4.18 -17.43 -7.22
C SER A 145 -4.89 -16.09 -7.13
N ALA A 146 -4.76 -15.36 -6.01
CA ALA A 146 -5.32 -14.02 -5.86
C ALA A 146 -4.75 -13.06 -6.91
N SER A 147 -3.43 -13.07 -7.10
CA SER A 147 -2.76 -12.24 -8.10
C SER A 147 -3.23 -12.58 -9.53
N ALA A 148 -3.29 -13.85 -9.89
CA ALA A 148 -3.76 -14.28 -11.21
C ALA A 148 -5.23 -13.92 -11.45
N LEU A 149 -6.10 -14.16 -10.46
CA LEU A 149 -7.52 -13.85 -10.54
C LEU A 149 -7.76 -12.33 -10.70
N LEU A 150 -7.11 -11.50 -9.92
CA LEU A 150 -7.22 -10.05 -10.04
C LEU A 150 -6.72 -9.55 -11.39
N SER A 151 -5.63 -10.13 -11.92
CA SER A 151 -5.16 -9.81 -13.26
C SER A 151 -6.19 -10.17 -14.33
N MET A 152 -6.81 -11.35 -14.25
CA MET A 152 -7.85 -11.77 -15.20
C MET A 152 -9.09 -10.89 -15.12
N ILE A 153 -9.54 -10.51 -13.91
CA ILE A 153 -10.67 -9.58 -13.71
C ILE A 153 -10.34 -8.22 -14.34
N THR A 154 -9.12 -7.72 -14.15
CA THR A 154 -8.69 -6.43 -14.72
C THR A 154 -8.65 -6.48 -16.25
N LEU A 155 -8.12 -7.56 -16.83
CA LEU A 155 -8.08 -7.73 -18.28
C LEU A 155 -9.46 -7.92 -18.89
N LYS A 156 -10.35 -8.63 -18.19
CA LYS A 156 -11.76 -8.74 -18.61
C LYS A 156 -12.42 -7.35 -18.63
N ALA A 157 -12.27 -6.57 -17.56
CA ALA A 157 -12.81 -5.22 -17.49
C ALA A 157 -12.25 -4.33 -18.61
N TRP A 158 -10.96 -4.46 -18.92
CA TRP A 158 -10.32 -3.74 -20.02
C TRP A 158 -10.84 -4.16 -21.40
N TYR A 159 -11.07 -5.44 -21.60
CA TYR A 159 -11.69 -5.98 -22.80
C TYR A 159 -13.14 -5.46 -22.97
N ASP A 160 -13.94 -5.54 -21.91
CA ASP A 160 -15.31 -5.04 -21.88
C ASP A 160 -15.38 -3.50 -22.13
N ALA A 161 -14.35 -2.77 -21.72
CA ALA A 161 -14.19 -1.34 -21.95
C ALA A 161 -13.54 -1.00 -23.33
N HIS A 162 -13.45 -1.96 -24.25
CA HIS A 162 -12.87 -1.79 -25.58
C HIS A 162 -11.45 -1.21 -25.58
N GLY A 163 -10.62 -1.62 -24.64
CA GLY A 163 -9.23 -1.16 -24.51
C GLY A 163 -9.06 0.19 -23.82
N VAL A 164 -10.12 0.78 -23.30
CA VAL A 164 -10.04 2.01 -22.52
C VAL A 164 -9.49 1.68 -21.12
N ARG A 165 -8.75 2.63 -20.57
CA ARG A 165 -8.20 2.58 -19.22
C ARG A 165 -9.26 2.23 -18.17
N VAL A 166 -8.98 1.25 -17.31
CA VAL A 166 -9.95 0.75 -16.33
C VAL A 166 -9.48 0.93 -14.88
N GLY A 167 -10.44 1.22 -14.01
CA GLY A 167 -10.33 1.03 -12.57
C GLY A 167 -10.92 -0.32 -12.15
N LEU A 168 -10.91 -0.60 -10.86
CA LEU A 168 -11.53 -1.80 -10.27
C LEU A 168 -12.45 -1.40 -9.13
N GLY A 169 -13.64 -1.99 -9.11
CA GLY A 169 -14.66 -1.67 -8.11
C GLY A 169 -15.01 -0.19 -8.13
N SER A 170 -14.79 0.51 -7.02
CA SER A 170 -14.96 1.97 -6.91
C SER A 170 -13.64 2.76 -6.97
N LEU A 171 -12.52 2.08 -7.25
CA LEU A 171 -11.21 2.73 -7.39
C LEU A 171 -11.02 3.29 -8.78
N TYR A 172 -10.50 4.51 -8.86
CA TYR A 172 -9.92 5.02 -10.10
C TYR A 172 -8.76 4.12 -10.55
N ALA A 173 -8.46 4.18 -11.83
CA ALA A 173 -7.41 3.35 -12.44
C ALA A 173 -6.05 3.46 -11.73
N THR A 174 -5.68 4.65 -11.21
CA THR A 174 -4.45 4.86 -10.43
C THR A 174 -4.44 4.05 -9.13
N GLY A 175 -5.48 4.18 -8.31
CA GLY A 175 -5.60 3.43 -7.07
C GLY A 175 -5.65 1.92 -7.30
N ALA A 176 -6.39 1.45 -8.31
CA ALA A 176 -6.44 0.05 -8.68
C ALA A 176 -5.06 -0.49 -9.07
N ALA A 177 -4.30 0.27 -9.88
CA ALA A 177 -2.95 -0.11 -10.29
C ALA A 177 -1.99 -0.27 -9.10
N TYR A 178 -2.04 0.63 -8.12
CA TYR A 178 -1.19 0.57 -6.95
C TYR A 178 -1.47 -0.67 -6.11
N LEU A 179 -2.74 -0.97 -5.86
CA LEU A 179 -3.12 -2.16 -5.09
C LEU A 179 -2.83 -3.47 -5.84
N LEU A 180 -3.00 -3.49 -7.17
CA LEU A 180 -2.58 -4.62 -8.00
C LEU A 180 -1.07 -4.84 -7.86
N CYS A 181 -0.23 -3.80 -7.96
CA CYS A 181 1.20 -3.92 -7.73
C CYS A 181 1.51 -4.56 -6.37
N ALA A 182 0.80 -4.17 -5.29
CA ALA A 182 1.03 -4.71 -3.97
C ALA A 182 0.78 -6.23 -3.90
N ILE A 183 -0.34 -6.71 -4.45
CA ILE A 183 -0.64 -8.15 -4.49
C ILE A 183 0.33 -8.89 -5.42
N HIS A 184 0.63 -8.34 -6.58
CA HIS A 184 1.53 -8.97 -7.56
C HIS A 184 2.93 -9.19 -6.99
N PHE A 185 3.52 -8.16 -6.38
CA PHE A 185 4.85 -8.30 -5.79
C PHE A 185 4.85 -9.23 -4.59
N SER A 186 3.79 -9.26 -3.78
CA SER A 186 3.69 -10.22 -2.69
C SER A 186 3.70 -11.66 -3.18
N ALA A 187 3.01 -11.94 -4.29
CA ALA A 187 3.07 -13.25 -4.92
C ALA A 187 4.49 -13.58 -5.42
N LEU A 188 5.18 -12.59 -6.05
CA LEU A 188 6.55 -12.77 -6.55
C LEU A 188 7.58 -12.98 -5.44
N LEU A 189 7.42 -12.33 -4.26
CA LEU A 189 8.33 -12.50 -3.12
C LEU A 189 8.40 -13.93 -2.60
N LEU A 190 7.41 -14.76 -2.89
CA LEU A 190 7.33 -16.15 -2.41
C LEU A 190 8.05 -17.15 -3.29
N PHE A 191 8.36 -16.81 -4.55
CA PHE A 191 9.08 -17.71 -5.44
C PHE A 191 10.57 -17.76 -5.08
N HIS A 192 11.11 -18.98 -4.99
CA HIS A 192 12.53 -19.23 -4.81
C HIS A 192 13.11 -19.80 -6.11
N PRO A 193 13.83 -19.00 -6.92
CA PRO A 193 14.19 -19.35 -8.28
C PRO A 193 15.04 -20.64 -8.38
N PHE A 194 15.98 -20.83 -7.48
CA PHE A 194 16.90 -21.98 -7.49
C PHE A 194 16.23 -23.36 -7.26
N ARG A 195 14.93 -23.37 -6.91
CA ARG A 195 14.17 -24.59 -6.61
C ARG A 195 13.04 -24.84 -7.59
N LEU A 196 12.90 -23.98 -8.60
CA LEU A 196 11.84 -24.13 -9.60
C LEU A 196 12.21 -25.19 -10.63
N LYS A 197 11.28 -26.12 -10.88
CA LYS A 197 11.35 -27.04 -12.02
C LYS A 197 11.06 -26.28 -13.31
N LYS A 198 11.47 -26.82 -14.48
CA LYS A 198 11.28 -26.15 -15.79
C LYS A 198 9.85 -25.65 -16.02
N TRP A 199 8.83 -26.48 -15.71
CA TRP A 199 7.43 -26.11 -15.88
C TRP A 199 6.96 -24.99 -14.90
N GLN A 200 7.56 -24.92 -13.70
CA GLN A 200 7.26 -23.85 -12.73
C GLN A 200 7.82 -22.50 -13.20
N TRP A 201 8.93 -22.53 -13.95
CA TRP A 201 9.47 -21.36 -14.62
C TRP A 201 8.50 -20.82 -15.67
N LEU A 202 7.92 -21.71 -16.49
CA LEU A 202 6.90 -21.30 -17.45
C LEU A 202 5.69 -20.67 -16.74
N GLY A 203 5.21 -21.29 -15.67
CA GLY A 203 4.13 -20.75 -14.85
C GLY A 203 4.45 -19.37 -14.27
N LEU A 204 5.68 -19.15 -13.77
CA LEU A 204 6.13 -17.85 -13.27
C LEU A 204 6.18 -16.80 -14.40
N CYS A 205 6.72 -17.13 -15.56
CA CYS A 205 6.74 -16.22 -16.71
C CYS A 205 5.33 -15.81 -17.16
N LEU A 206 4.41 -16.78 -17.23
CA LEU A 206 3.01 -16.52 -17.58
C LEU A 206 2.32 -15.64 -16.52
N LEU A 207 2.60 -15.88 -15.24
CA LEU A 207 2.08 -15.06 -14.16
C LEU A 207 2.59 -13.61 -14.28
N ILE A 208 3.90 -13.41 -14.49
CA ILE A 208 4.50 -12.08 -14.67
C ILE A 208 3.89 -11.37 -15.88
N ALA A 209 3.73 -12.05 -17.00
CA ALA A 209 3.12 -11.49 -18.20
C ALA A 209 1.66 -11.07 -17.93
N LEU A 210 0.88 -11.91 -17.26
CA LEU A 210 -0.50 -11.63 -16.88
C LEU A 210 -0.60 -10.44 -15.93
N GLN A 211 0.26 -10.37 -14.92
CA GLN A 211 0.36 -9.25 -13.98
C GLN A 211 0.69 -7.95 -14.71
N PHE A 212 1.72 -7.96 -15.56
CA PHE A 212 2.13 -6.79 -16.32
C PHE A 212 1.00 -6.27 -17.21
N MET A 213 0.34 -7.15 -17.97
CA MET A 213 -0.78 -6.75 -18.81
C MET A 213 -1.94 -6.16 -18.02
N SER A 214 -2.20 -6.64 -16.79
CA SER A 214 -3.20 -6.05 -15.92
C SER A 214 -2.85 -4.61 -15.48
N ILE A 215 -1.56 -4.33 -15.23
CA ILE A 215 -1.09 -2.96 -14.94
C ILE A 215 -1.20 -2.06 -16.18
N VAL A 216 -0.84 -2.58 -17.38
CA VAL A 216 -1.02 -1.86 -18.66
C VAL A 216 -2.48 -1.48 -18.84
N ALA A 217 -3.42 -2.39 -18.59
CA ALA A 217 -4.86 -2.15 -18.70
C ALA A 217 -5.38 -1.00 -17.84
N THR A 218 -4.72 -0.70 -16.71
CA THR A 218 -5.05 0.48 -15.90
C THR A 218 -4.58 1.79 -16.53
N GLY A 219 -3.63 1.76 -17.46
CA GLY A 219 -3.03 2.95 -18.08
C GLY A 219 -2.31 3.88 -17.11
N THR A 220 -1.86 3.39 -15.94
CA THR A 220 -1.25 4.20 -14.90
C THR A 220 0.28 4.24 -15.06
N ARG A 221 0.82 5.40 -15.50
CA ARG A 221 2.26 5.60 -15.82
C ARG A 221 3.16 5.25 -14.63
N ALA A 222 2.85 5.77 -13.43
CA ALA A 222 3.64 5.52 -12.23
C ALA A 222 3.68 4.03 -11.88
N ALA A 223 2.53 3.32 -11.96
CA ALA A 223 2.47 1.89 -11.66
C ALA A 223 3.28 1.06 -12.66
N LEU A 224 3.25 1.40 -13.96
CA LEU A 224 4.05 0.73 -14.98
C LEU A 224 5.56 0.84 -14.69
N LEU A 225 6.04 2.06 -14.42
CA LEU A 225 7.45 2.29 -14.13
C LEU A 225 7.89 1.56 -12.85
N VAL A 226 7.08 1.66 -11.78
CA VAL A 226 7.36 0.99 -10.50
C VAL A 226 7.33 -0.52 -10.66
N TYR A 227 6.35 -1.06 -11.40
CA TYR A 227 6.26 -2.51 -11.64
C TYR A 227 7.52 -3.02 -12.34
N LEU A 228 7.94 -2.38 -13.43
CA LEU A 228 9.14 -2.78 -14.16
C LEU A 228 10.40 -2.66 -13.31
N PHE A 229 10.55 -1.56 -12.57
CA PHE A 229 11.69 -1.35 -11.69
C PHE A 229 11.77 -2.40 -10.57
N VAL A 230 10.67 -2.62 -9.85
CA VAL A 230 10.66 -3.59 -8.74
C VAL A 230 10.78 -5.02 -9.27
N LEU A 231 10.17 -5.35 -10.41
CA LEU A 231 10.35 -6.64 -11.07
C LEU A 231 11.82 -6.84 -11.43
N GLY A 232 12.48 -5.85 -12.04
CA GLY A 232 13.90 -5.89 -12.36
C GLY A 232 14.76 -6.10 -11.11
N CYS A 233 14.53 -5.34 -10.05
CA CYS A 233 15.22 -5.51 -8.76
C CYS A 233 14.96 -6.88 -8.14
N ALA A 234 13.73 -7.38 -8.18
CA ALA A 234 13.37 -8.71 -7.66
C ALA A 234 14.07 -9.82 -8.44
N LEU A 235 14.09 -9.71 -9.76
CA LEU A 235 14.80 -10.67 -10.64
C LEU A 235 16.31 -10.63 -10.37
N LEU A 236 16.94 -9.46 -10.38
CA LEU A 236 18.37 -9.31 -10.11
C LEU A 236 18.74 -9.84 -8.72
N TRP A 237 17.95 -9.51 -7.70
CA TRP A 237 18.21 -9.95 -6.33
C TRP A 237 18.00 -11.46 -6.15
N ARG A 238 16.93 -12.03 -6.74
CA ARG A 238 16.58 -13.44 -6.60
C ARG A 238 17.50 -14.35 -7.40
N PHE A 239 17.97 -13.90 -8.58
CA PHE A 239 18.78 -14.71 -9.48
C PHE A 239 20.28 -14.56 -9.22
N GLY A 240 20.68 -13.52 -8.48
CA GLY A 240 22.09 -13.21 -8.20
C GLY A 240 22.90 -12.97 -9.47
N LEU A 241 24.06 -12.37 -9.33
CA LEU A 241 25.00 -12.15 -10.45
C LEU A 241 25.66 -13.47 -10.98
N TYR A 242 25.34 -14.61 -10.38
CA TYR A 242 25.96 -15.91 -10.66
C TYR A 242 25.15 -16.84 -11.57
N GLN A 243 24.03 -16.36 -12.13
CA GLN A 243 23.23 -17.18 -13.03
C GLN A 243 23.73 -17.14 -14.47
N SER A 244 23.38 -18.17 -15.25
CA SER A 244 23.80 -18.23 -16.63
C SER A 244 23.24 -17.05 -17.42
N TRP A 245 24.05 -16.50 -18.34
CA TRP A 245 23.66 -15.41 -19.25
C TRP A 245 22.34 -15.70 -19.99
N ARG A 246 21.98 -16.98 -20.20
CA ARG A 246 20.73 -17.43 -20.83
C ARG A 246 19.50 -16.98 -20.04
N THR A 247 19.57 -17.00 -18.70
CA THR A 247 18.45 -16.54 -17.84
C THR A 247 18.20 -15.05 -18.01
N TYR A 248 19.28 -14.26 -18.07
CA TYR A 248 19.17 -12.82 -18.32
C TYR A 248 18.69 -12.53 -19.74
N ALA A 249 19.14 -13.28 -20.74
CA ALA A 249 18.68 -13.15 -22.12
C ALA A 249 17.17 -13.43 -22.24
N ILE A 250 16.67 -14.50 -21.59
CA ILE A 250 15.23 -14.83 -21.57
C ILE A 250 14.45 -13.74 -20.84
N ALA A 251 14.90 -13.28 -19.66
CA ALA A 251 14.23 -12.22 -18.92
C ALA A 251 14.21 -10.90 -19.72
N ALA A 252 15.32 -10.53 -20.35
CA ALA A 252 15.41 -9.38 -21.23
C ALA A 252 14.49 -9.51 -22.45
N LEU A 253 14.48 -10.66 -23.10
CA LEU A 253 13.61 -10.93 -24.26
C LEU A 253 12.13 -10.83 -23.88
N LEU A 254 11.74 -11.43 -22.77
CA LEU A 254 10.36 -11.33 -22.26
C LEU A 254 9.99 -9.89 -21.90
N SER A 255 10.91 -9.13 -21.28
CA SER A 255 10.71 -7.71 -20.98
C SER A 255 10.54 -6.88 -22.25
N VAL A 256 11.43 -7.07 -23.23
CA VAL A 256 11.35 -6.39 -24.54
C VAL A 256 10.06 -6.76 -25.28
N ALA A 257 9.71 -8.06 -25.34
CA ALA A 257 8.47 -8.50 -25.97
C ALA A 257 7.24 -7.90 -25.30
N THR A 258 7.22 -7.87 -23.96
CA THR A 258 6.11 -7.29 -23.19
C THR A 258 6.00 -5.79 -23.39
N LEU A 259 7.13 -5.06 -23.41
CA LEU A 259 7.19 -3.63 -23.74
C LEU A 259 6.74 -3.37 -25.18
N TRP A 260 7.16 -4.21 -26.12
CA TRP A 260 6.77 -4.08 -27.52
C TRP A 260 5.27 -4.33 -27.73
N LEU A 261 4.70 -5.36 -27.11
CA LEU A 261 3.25 -5.65 -27.17
C LEU A 261 2.41 -4.53 -26.50
N SER A 262 2.95 -3.87 -25.48
CA SER A 262 2.29 -2.75 -24.80
C SER A 262 2.65 -1.37 -25.35
N TRP A 263 3.52 -1.30 -26.39
CA TRP A 263 4.08 -0.04 -26.90
C TRP A 263 3.02 0.98 -27.29
N ALA A 264 1.94 0.53 -27.92
CA ALA A 264 0.84 1.44 -28.32
C ALA A 264 0.24 2.17 -27.09
N ALA A 265 0.03 1.46 -25.99
CA ALA A 265 -0.50 2.03 -24.76
C ALA A 265 0.56 2.85 -23.98
N VAL A 266 1.79 2.40 -23.93
CA VAL A 266 2.89 3.10 -23.25
C VAL A 266 3.32 4.33 -24.03
N GLY A 267 3.49 4.22 -25.35
CA GLY A 267 3.92 5.32 -26.22
C GLY A 267 2.93 6.48 -26.26
N SER A 268 1.63 6.23 -26.23
CA SER A 268 0.64 7.31 -26.11
C SER A 268 0.82 8.09 -24.81
N ARG A 269 1.07 7.40 -23.70
CA ARG A 269 1.25 8.01 -22.38
C ARG A 269 2.54 8.83 -22.28
N VAL A 270 3.61 8.37 -22.93
CA VAL A 270 4.85 9.15 -23.04
C VAL A 270 4.63 10.43 -23.85
N LYS A 271 3.95 10.33 -24.98
CA LYS A 271 3.61 11.52 -25.80
C LYS A 271 2.74 12.51 -25.04
N GLU A 272 1.69 12.04 -24.34
CA GLU A 272 0.85 12.89 -23.50
C GLU A 272 1.69 13.63 -22.43
N ALA A 273 2.59 12.91 -21.74
CA ALA A 273 3.46 13.53 -20.73
C ALA A 273 4.39 14.58 -21.34
N GLN A 274 4.94 14.32 -22.54
CA GLN A 274 5.78 15.28 -23.26
C GLN A 274 4.96 16.52 -23.68
N THR A 275 3.75 16.32 -24.19
CA THR A 275 2.85 17.43 -24.55
C THR A 275 2.48 18.28 -23.34
N ASP A 276 2.15 17.64 -22.21
CA ASP A 276 1.86 18.33 -20.94
C ASP A 276 3.04 19.18 -20.46
N LEU A 277 4.28 18.65 -20.54
CA LEU A 277 5.51 19.37 -20.15
C LEU A 277 5.76 20.58 -21.06
N ILE A 278 5.59 20.42 -22.38
CA ILE A 278 5.72 21.53 -23.35
C ILE A 278 4.66 22.59 -23.05
N ALA A 279 3.40 22.21 -22.87
CA ALA A 279 2.34 23.14 -22.55
C ALA A 279 2.62 23.92 -21.26
N TYR A 280 3.08 23.24 -20.21
CA TYR A 280 3.47 23.87 -18.95
C TYR A 280 4.62 24.86 -19.11
N SER A 281 5.66 24.52 -19.90
CA SER A 281 6.77 25.43 -20.20
C SER A 281 6.34 26.67 -20.96
N GLN A 282 5.20 26.60 -21.68
CA GLN A 282 4.60 27.72 -22.40
C GLN A 282 3.58 28.50 -21.56
N GLY A 283 3.49 28.23 -20.25
CA GLY A 283 2.58 28.90 -19.32
C GLY A 283 1.15 28.30 -19.24
N ASN A 284 0.86 27.25 -20.02
CA ASN A 284 -0.42 26.56 -19.92
C ASN A 284 -0.34 25.44 -18.88
N ALA A 285 -0.92 25.70 -17.71
CA ALA A 285 -0.97 24.74 -16.60
C ALA A 285 -2.27 23.89 -16.60
N ASP A 286 -3.19 24.06 -17.56
CA ASP A 286 -4.48 23.34 -17.62
C ASP A 286 -4.33 21.94 -18.23
N THR A 287 -3.25 21.25 -17.86
CA THR A 287 -2.97 19.86 -18.26
C THR A 287 -2.83 18.99 -17.03
N SER A 288 -2.89 17.66 -17.22
CA SER A 288 -2.79 16.73 -16.08
C SER A 288 -1.51 16.88 -15.25
N LEU A 289 -0.36 17.15 -15.88
CA LEU A 289 0.90 17.42 -15.18
C LEU A 289 0.98 18.87 -14.71
N GLY A 290 0.48 19.82 -15.50
CA GLY A 290 0.49 21.23 -15.15
C GLY A 290 -0.29 21.53 -13.88
N ILE A 291 -1.49 20.96 -13.72
CA ILE A 291 -2.29 21.04 -12.49
C ILE A 291 -1.51 20.48 -11.29
N ARG A 292 -0.85 19.33 -11.44
CA ARG A 292 -0.05 18.74 -10.35
C ARG A 292 1.12 19.62 -9.95
N PHE A 293 1.86 20.19 -10.91
CA PHE A 293 2.96 21.10 -10.60
C PHE A 293 2.48 22.36 -9.88
N SER A 294 1.34 22.91 -10.32
CA SER A 294 0.71 24.06 -9.64
C SER A 294 0.27 23.72 -8.21
N LEU A 295 -0.28 22.51 -7.97
CA LEU A 295 -0.64 22.01 -6.65
C LEU A 295 0.59 21.77 -5.75
N TRP A 296 1.67 21.25 -6.34
CA TRP A 296 2.92 21.03 -5.58
C TRP A 296 3.58 22.34 -5.18
N ASP A 297 3.57 23.33 -6.06
CA ASP A 297 4.04 24.67 -5.76
C ASP A 297 3.20 25.31 -4.63
N ALA A 298 1.87 25.22 -4.72
CA ALA A 298 0.97 25.63 -3.65
C ALA A 298 1.27 24.92 -2.32
N GLY A 299 1.51 23.61 -2.36
CA GLY A 299 1.90 22.82 -1.20
C GLY A 299 3.21 23.30 -0.56
N VAL A 300 4.23 23.60 -1.38
CA VAL A 300 5.51 24.15 -0.89
C VAL A 300 5.31 25.51 -0.21
N HIS A 301 4.52 26.41 -0.79
CA HIS A 301 4.16 27.68 -0.16
C HIS A 301 3.46 27.48 1.19
N ALA A 302 2.49 26.54 1.25
CA ALA A 302 1.78 26.25 2.49
C ALA A 302 2.72 25.71 3.59
N VAL A 303 3.70 24.87 3.24
CA VAL A 303 4.70 24.37 4.20
C VAL A 303 5.61 25.49 4.71
N ARG A 304 5.99 26.42 3.86
CA ARG A 304 6.84 27.55 4.25
C ARG A 304 6.13 28.50 5.21
N GLU A 305 4.87 28.79 4.93
CA GLU A 305 4.05 29.70 5.77
C GLU A 305 3.65 29.06 7.10
N GLN A 306 3.29 27.77 7.08
CA GLN A 306 2.78 27.03 8.24
C GLN A 306 3.50 25.68 8.45
N PRO A 307 4.78 25.68 8.83
CA PRO A 307 5.57 24.45 8.95
C PRO A 307 5.09 23.51 10.08
N TRP A 308 4.35 24.05 11.05
CA TRP A 308 3.79 23.27 12.15
C TRP A 308 2.39 22.71 11.89
N GLY A 309 1.83 23.02 10.73
CA GLY A 309 0.52 22.55 10.28
C GLY A 309 -0.57 23.61 10.43
N GLN A 310 -1.69 23.37 9.76
CA GLN A 310 -2.84 24.28 9.68
C GLN A 310 -4.13 23.52 9.38
N SER A 311 -5.27 24.21 9.47
CA SER A 311 -6.55 23.66 9.08
C SER A 311 -6.69 23.60 7.55
N ILE A 312 -7.62 22.76 7.08
CA ILE A 312 -7.99 22.67 5.65
C ILE A 312 -8.45 24.03 5.14
N GLN A 313 -9.25 24.76 5.93
CA GLN A 313 -9.76 26.07 5.57
C GLN A 313 -8.65 27.13 5.51
N ALA A 314 -7.70 27.14 6.45
CA ALA A 314 -6.58 28.07 6.42
C ALA A 314 -5.69 27.86 5.20
N ARG A 315 -5.43 26.61 4.80
CA ARG A 315 -4.70 26.26 3.58
C ARG A 315 -5.43 26.77 2.32
N ASP A 316 -6.74 26.61 2.26
CA ASP A 316 -7.53 27.08 1.12
C ASP A 316 -7.51 28.61 1.00
N VAL A 317 -7.66 29.31 2.10
CA VAL A 317 -7.55 30.79 2.14
C VAL A 317 -6.17 31.24 1.66
N LEU A 318 -5.10 30.58 2.10
CA LEU A 318 -3.73 30.87 1.65
C LEU A 318 -3.60 30.67 0.12
N PHE A 319 -4.13 29.58 -0.42
CA PHE A 319 -4.06 29.32 -1.87
C PHE A 319 -4.77 30.41 -2.68
N HIS A 320 -5.96 30.83 -2.24
CA HIS A 320 -6.68 31.92 -2.87
C HIS A 320 -5.91 33.25 -2.82
N GLN A 321 -5.28 33.56 -1.69
CA GLN A 321 -4.47 34.76 -1.56
C GLN A 321 -3.26 34.72 -2.50
N LEU A 322 -2.51 33.63 -2.53
CA LEU A 322 -1.34 33.48 -3.39
C LEU A 322 -1.68 33.57 -4.89
N VAL A 323 -2.83 33.02 -5.29
CA VAL A 323 -3.33 33.16 -6.68
C VAL A 323 -3.71 34.60 -6.98
N LYS A 324 -4.37 35.30 -6.04
CA LYS A 324 -4.74 36.71 -6.19
C LYS A 324 -3.50 37.62 -6.32
N ASP A 325 -2.46 37.31 -5.59
CA ASP A 325 -1.20 38.07 -5.58
C ASP A 325 -0.31 37.71 -6.80
N GLY A 326 -0.74 36.75 -7.64
CA GLY A 326 0.02 36.29 -8.80
C GLY A 326 1.20 35.40 -8.48
N ALA A 327 1.34 34.97 -7.22
CA ALA A 327 2.40 34.06 -6.76
C ALA A 327 2.15 32.59 -7.14
N LEU A 328 0.90 32.21 -7.41
CA LEU A 328 0.50 30.88 -7.85
C LEU A 328 -0.35 30.94 -9.11
N ASN A 329 -0.24 29.87 -9.92
CA ASN A 329 -1.13 29.65 -11.07
C ASN A 329 -2.54 29.31 -10.59
N LYS A 330 -3.57 29.82 -11.28
CA LYS A 330 -5.00 29.52 -11.01
C LYS A 330 -5.31 28.03 -11.03
N ALA A 331 -4.56 27.23 -11.77
CA ALA A 331 -4.68 25.77 -11.82
C ALA A 331 -4.54 25.12 -10.42
N ALA A 332 -3.85 25.76 -9.47
CA ALA A 332 -3.75 25.31 -8.09
C ALA A 332 -5.11 25.27 -7.35
N LEU A 333 -6.12 25.99 -7.82
CA LEU A 333 -7.45 26.00 -7.22
C LEU A 333 -8.42 24.96 -7.84
N ILE A 334 -8.04 24.29 -8.94
CA ILE A 334 -8.93 23.35 -9.65
C ILE A 334 -9.26 22.13 -8.76
N MET A 335 -8.30 21.66 -7.96
CA MET A 335 -8.44 20.47 -7.11
C MET A 335 -8.41 20.81 -5.60
N ARG A 336 -8.79 22.03 -5.22
CA ARG A 336 -8.77 22.50 -3.82
C ARG A 336 -9.61 21.63 -2.87
N ASP A 337 -10.68 21.05 -3.39
CA ASP A 337 -11.65 20.20 -2.70
C ASP A 337 -11.23 18.73 -2.65
N VAL A 338 -10.09 18.36 -3.25
CA VAL A 338 -9.60 16.99 -3.32
C VAL A 338 -8.30 16.82 -2.51
N HIS A 339 -7.14 17.02 -3.13
CA HIS A 339 -5.82 16.89 -2.50
C HIS A 339 -4.69 17.32 -3.47
N LEU A 340 -3.44 17.38 -2.97
CA LEU A 340 -2.28 17.88 -3.73
C LEU A 340 -1.66 16.85 -4.69
N HIS A 341 -2.21 15.65 -4.86
CA HIS A 341 -1.62 14.55 -5.65
C HIS A 341 -0.15 14.24 -5.29
N ASN A 342 0.22 14.45 -4.04
CA ASN A 342 1.50 14.08 -3.45
C ASN A 342 1.32 13.93 -1.94
N GLU A 343 1.49 12.73 -1.43
CA GLU A 343 1.28 12.39 -0.01
C GLU A 343 2.12 13.26 0.93
N TRP A 344 3.40 13.49 0.56
CA TRP A 344 4.32 14.23 1.40
C TRP A 344 3.94 15.70 1.51
N LEU A 345 3.61 16.32 0.38
CA LEU A 345 3.16 17.71 0.36
C LEU A 345 1.79 17.85 1.02
N GLU A 346 0.90 16.87 0.84
CA GLU A 346 -0.40 16.86 1.50
C GLU A 346 -0.25 16.83 3.03
N ILE A 347 0.57 15.91 3.56
CA ILE A 347 0.83 15.80 4.99
C ILE A 347 1.53 17.06 5.50
N LEU A 348 2.60 17.50 4.84
CA LEU A 348 3.38 18.66 5.26
C LEU A 348 2.57 19.95 5.23
N SER A 349 1.73 20.18 4.21
CA SER A 349 0.95 21.40 4.06
C SER A 349 -0.20 21.54 5.07
N LEU A 350 -0.70 20.44 5.62
CA LEU A 350 -1.80 20.44 6.59
C LEU A 350 -1.35 20.04 7.99
N GLN A 351 -0.66 18.89 8.11
CA GLN A 351 -0.24 18.34 9.40
C GLN A 351 1.16 18.82 9.82
N GLY A 352 1.86 19.53 8.93
CA GLY A 352 3.18 20.09 9.17
C GLY A 352 4.28 19.05 9.36
N LEU A 353 5.43 19.52 9.84
CA LEU A 353 6.57 18.66 10.19
C LEU A 353 6.20 17.56 11.20
N PRO A 354 5.38 17.83 12.26
CA PRO A 354 4.98 16.77 13.19
C PRO A 354 4.19 15.64 12.54
N GLY A 355 3.30 15.96 11.57
CA GLY A 355 2.56 14.97 10.81
C GLY A 355 3.47 14.10 9.94
N ALA A 356 4.38 14.73 9.19
CA ALA A 356 5.36 14.03 8.38
C ALA A 356 6.28 13.14 9.24
N LEU A 357 6.72 13.65 10.40
CA LEU A 357 7.54 12.88 11.34
C LEU A 357 6.78 11.67 11.91
N SER A 358 5.50 11.84 12.27
CA SER A 358 4.68 10.72 12.77
C SER A 358 4.54 9.61 11.73
N TRP A 359 4.36 9.98 10.45
CA TRP A 359 4.31 9.05 9.32
C TRP A 359 5.66 8.35 9.09
N LEU A 360 6.76 9.11 9.13
CA LEU A 360 8.12 8.54 9.03
C LEU A 360 8.42 7.57 10.18
N ILE A 361 8.03 7.89 11.42
CA ILE A 361 8.20 7.01 12.58
C ILE A 361 7.48 5.68 12.34
N PHE A 362 6.26 5.70 11.77
CA PHE A 362 5.55 4.47 11.42
C PHE A 362 6.31 3.67 10.35
N LEU A 363 6.70 4.29 9.25
CA LEU A 363 7.41 3.62 8.16
C LEU A 363 8.77 3.06 8.63
N LEU A 364 9.54 3.85 9.38
CA LEU A 364 10.83 3.42 9.94
C LEU A 364 10.63 2.32 10.98
N GLY A 365 9.63 2.42 11.85
CA GLY A 365 9.29 1.40 12.83
C GLY A 365 8.97 0.06 12.15
N PHE A 366 8.19 0.10 11.06
CA PHE A 366 7.87 -1.08 10.25
C PHE A 366 9.13 -1.63 9.55
N GLY A 367 9.99 -0.75 9.04
CA GLY A 367 11.26 -1.09 8.42
C GLY A 367 12.26 -1.73 9.39
N VAL A 368 12.46 -1.13 10.55
CA VAL A 368 13.34 -1.67 11.61
C VAL A 368 12.83 -3.02 12.10
N TYR A 369 11.51 -3.13 12.30
CA TYR A 369 10.89 -4.41 12.64
C TYR A 369 11.18 -5.47 11.58
N GLY A 370 11.00 -5.15 10.30
CA GLY A 370 11.30 -6.05 9.19
C GLY A 370 12.77 -6.42 9.08
N TRP A 371 13.66 -5.41 9.21
CA TRP A 371 15.10 -5.62 9.14
C TRP A 371 15.63 -6.55 10.24
N LYS A 372 15.20 -6.30 11.48
CA LYS A 372 15.60 -7.11 12.65
C LYS A 372 15.01 -8.52 12.64
N ARG A 373 13.82 -8.68 12.04
CA ARG A 373 13.20 -10.00 11.91
C ARG A 373 13.85 -10.85 10.82
N GLY A 374 14.30 -10.22 9.73
CA GLY A 374 14.94 -10.92 8.62
C GLY A 374 13.95 -11.61 7.67
N GLY A 375 14.45 -12.61 6.92
CA GLY A 375 13.69 -13.53 6.09
C GLY A 375 12.67 -12.90 5.14
N PHE A 376 11.52 -13.52 5.01
CA PHE A 376 10.40 -13.05 4.21
C PHE A 376 9.91 -11.65 4.66
N PHE A 377 9.78 -11.45 5.99
CA PHE A 377 9.20 -10.22 6.48
C PHE A 377 10.06 -8.98 6.18
N ARG A 378 11.40 -9.11 6.16
CA ARG A 378 12.29 -8.00 5.73
C ARG A 378 11.97 -7.55 4.32
N ARG A 379 11.82 -8.50 3.40
CA ARG A 379 11.49 -8.21 1.98
C ARG A 379 10.11 -7.57 1.85
N PHE A 380 9.14 -8.12 2.57
CA PHE A 380 7.79 -7.59 2.61
C PHE A 380 7.73 -6.17 3.16
N ALA A 381 8.42 -5.90 4.26
CA ALA A 381 8.47 -4.57 4.90
C ALA A 381 9.12 -3.52 3.98
N LEU A 382 10.23 -3.85 3.33
CA LEU A 382 10.87 -2.97 2.34
C LEU A 382 9.91 -2.65 1.18
N PHE A 383 9.20 -3.66 0.69
CA PHE A 383 8.21 -3.45 -0.36
C PHE A 383 7.03 -2.60 0.13
N TYR A 384 6.48 -2.88 1.32
CA TYR A 384 5.39 -2.12 1.91
C TYR A 384 5.74 -0.64 2.10
N ILE A 385 6.95 -0.36 2.60
CA ILE A 385 7.45 1.01 2.74
C ILE A 385 7.62 1.65 1.36
N GLY A 386 8.26 0.95 0.42
CA GLY A 386 8.42 1.42 -0.96
C GLY A 386 7.10 1.74 -1.65
N PHE A 387 6.07 0.94 -1.42
CA PHE A 387 4.70 1.20 -1.90
C PHE A 387 4.20 2.59 -1.46
N TRP A 388 4.26 2.89 -0.17
CA TRP A 388 3.81 4.18 0.37
C TRP A 388 4.68 5.35 -0.09
N LEU A 389 6.00 5.17 -0.11
CA LEU A 389 6.93 6.23 -0.50
C LEU A 389 6.78 6.58 -1.98
N VAL A 390 6.82 5.58 -2.85
CA VAL A 390 6.90 5.80 -4.30
C VAL A 390 5.56 6.21 -4.89
N PHE A 391 4.48 5.50 -4.56
CA PHE A 391 3.15 5.88 -5.04
C PHE A 391 2.64 7.16 -4.37
N GLY A 392 3.05 7.42 -3.13
CA GLY A 392 2.79 8.69 -2.43
C GLY A 392 3.42 9.92 -3.09
N LEU A 393 4.43 9.77 -3.95
CA LEU A 393 4.95 10.88 -4.75
C LEU A 393 4.00 11.29 -5.89
N SER A 394 3.10 10.42 -6.31
CA SER A 394 2.23 10.64 -7.46
C SER A 394 0.75 10.76 -7.11
N ASP A 395 0.38 10.45 -5.85
CA ASP A 395 -1.00 10.52 -5.35
C ASP A 395 -1.04 10.62 -3.82
N VAL A 396 -2.25 10.82 -3.24
CA VAL A 396 -2.46 10.85 -1.78
C VAL A 396 -3.19 9.57 -1.37
N LEU A 397 -2.42 8.59 -0.94
CA LEU A 397 -2.89 7.23 -0.68
C LEU A 397 -3.65 7.13 0.65
N LEU A 398 -3.18 7.84 1.67
CA LEU A 398 -3.76 7.81 3.02
C LEU A 398 -5.19 8.36 3.06
N LEU A 399 -5.57 9.24 2.13
CA LEU A 399 -6.92 9.81 2.08
C LEU A 399 -7.93 8.91 1.37
N SER A 400 -7.47 8.02 0.49
CA SER A 400 -8.37 7.05 -0.16
C SER A 400 -8.81 5.99 0.84
N PRO A 401 -10.12 5.89 1.16
CA PRO A 401 -10.62 4.92 2.13
C PRO A 401 -10.29 3.48 1.76
N GLN A 402 -10.37 3.15 0.48
CA GLN A 402 -10.08 1.81 -0.03
C GLN A 402 -8.58 1.48 0.11
N ILE A 403 -7.70 2.43 -0.24
CA ILE A 403 -6.25 2.24 -0.13
C ILE A 403 -5.83 2.15 1.33
N ALA A 404 -6.42 2.96 2.22
CA ALA A 404 -6.17 2.92 3.66
C ALA A 404 -6.58 1.56 4.27
N MET A 405 -7.80 1.07 3.97
CA MET A 405 -8.25 -0.26 4.41
C MET A 405 -7.37 -1.38 3.87
N PHE A 406 -7.07 -1.34 2.57
CA PHE A 406 -6.16 -2.30 1.95
C PHE A 406 -4.79 -2.27 2.62
N GLY A 407 -4.18 -1.09 2.78
CA GLY A 407 -2.86 -0.92 3.37
C GLY A 407 -2.77 -1.49 4.78
N ALA A 408 -3.80 -1.27 5.60
CA ALA A 408 -3.88 -1.83 6.95
C ALA A 408 -4.02 -3.36 6.93
N MET A 409 -4.94 -3.91 6.12
CA MET A 409 -5.09 -5.37 5.97
C MET A 409 -3.84 -6.02 5.40
N PHE A 410 -3.21 -5.36 4.44
CA PHE A 410 -1.99 -5.85 3.79
C PHE A 410 -0.79 -5.87 4.76
N ALA A 411 -0.63 -4.84 5.59
CA ALA A 411 0.38 -4.84 6.66
C ALA A 411 0.14 -5.98 7.67
N ALA A 412 -1.11 -6.15 8.11
CA ALA A 412 -1.50 -7.25 8.99
C ALA A 412 -1.24 -8.62 8.35
N LEU A 413 -1.57 -8.79 7.06
CA LEU A 413 -1.28 -10.00 6.30
C LEU A 413 0.21 -10.33 6.32
N GLY A 414 1.08 -9.34 6.06
CA GLY A 414 2.53 -9.52 6.14
C GLY A 414 3.01 -9.98 7.52
N LEU A 415 2.46 -9.40 8.59
CA LEU A 415 2.76 -9.79 9.97
C LEU A 415 2.34 -11.23 10.28
N TYR A 416 1.19 -11.67 9.76
CA TYR A 416 0.71 -13.05 9.90
C TYR A 416 1.50 -14.05 9.04
N LEU A 417 1.92 -13.68 7.83
CA LEU A 417 2.67 -14.56 6.94
C LEU A 417 4.15 -14.74 7.38
N ALA A 418 4.68 -13.77 8.11
CA ALA A 418 6.08 -13.78 8.52
C ALA A 418 6.50 -15.07 9.26
N PRO A 419 5.81 -15.55 10.32
CA PRO A 419 6.21 -16.78 11.01
C PRO A 419 6.13 -18.03 10.12
N ILE A 420 5.26 -18.02 9.09
CA ILE A 420 5.07 -19.13 8.17
C ILE A 420 6.30 -19.30 7.26
N PHE A 421 6.83 -18.19 6.74
CA PHE A 421 7.91 -18.20 5.76
C PHE A 421 9.30 -18.05 6.38
N ASP A 422 9.47 -17.32 7.48
CA ASP A 422 10.76 -17.13 8.15
C ASP A 422 11.29 -18.47 8.70
N ALA A 423 10.41 -19.31 9.27
CA ALA A 423 10.76 -20.65 9.75
C ALA A 423 11.26 -21.61 8.65
N ARG A 424 10.97 -21.32 7.36
CA ARG A 424 11.45 -22.08 6.22
C ARG A 424 12.83 -21.62 5.76
N ASP A 425 13.08 -20.30 5.80
CA ASP A 425 14.39 -19.75 5.40
C ASP A 425 15.50 -20.24 6.35
N GLU A 426 15.21 -20.37 7.67
CA GLU A 426 16.17 -20.90 8.66
C GLU A 426 16.55 -22.39 8.46
N ARG A 427 15.67 -23.21 7.86
CA ARG A 427 15.94 -24.64 7.59
C ARG A 427 16.68 -24.86 6.27
N THR A 428 16.99 -23.81 5.55
CA THR A 428 17.54 -23.89 4.18
C THR A 428 18.87 -23.19 4.01
N LEU A 429 19.35 -22.53 5.07
CA LEU A 429 20.72 -22.07 5.29
C LEU A 429 21.52 -23.13 6.06
#